data_ca3c0631e4bb7c5acaa0950fcc970f8f
#
_entry.id   ca3c0631e4bb7c5acaa0950fcc970f8f
#
_cell.length_a   1.000
_cell.length_b   1.000
_cell.length_c   1.000
_cell.angle_alpha   90.00
_cell.angle_beta   90.00
_cell.angle_gamma   90.00
#
_symmetry.space_group_name_H-M   'P 1'
#
loop_
_entity.id
_entity.type
_entity.pdbx_description
1 polymer ?
#
loop_
_entity_poly.entity_id
_entity_poly.type
_entity_poly.pdbx_seq_one_letter_code
_entity_poly.pdbx_strand_id
1 'polypeptide(L)'
;VIPFNLQCGLVIFQGLSTFHHVLRAKQDTSTTLKEFIMQTLPSGLQYIDTIVGDGETATVGQEVSVHYTGWLFADDQRGAKFDSSLDRNSPFEFSLGAGMVIRGWDEGVQGMKVGGTRTLRIPPDMGYGARGAGGVIPPNATLEFEVQLLAVE
;
A
#
# COMPACT_ATOMS: atom_id res chain seq x y z
N VAL A 1 -10.34 42.30 40.56
CA VAL A 1 -11.13 41.05 40.70
C VAL A 1 -12.01 40.96 39.46
N ILE A 2 -11.66 40.08 38.53
CA ILE A 2 -12.36 39.84 37.28
C ILE A 2 -13.50 38.88 37.58
N PRO A 3 -14.74 39.18 37.25
CA PRO A 3 -15.84 38.22 37.50
C PRO A 3 -15.75 37.05 36.54
N PHE A 4 -15.68 35.88 37.11
CA PHE A 4 -15.47 34.56 36.50
C PHE A 4 -16.70 34.03 35.74
N ASN A 5 -17.62 34.87 35.30
CA ASN A 5 -18.92 34.37 34.93
C ASN A 5 -19.40 34.68 33.49
N LEU A 6 -18.54 35.11 32.59
CA LEU A 6 -18.95 35.39 31.22
C LEU A 6 -18.30 34.46 30.16
N GLN A 7 -17.48 33.53 30.57
CA GLN A 7 -16.85 32.57 29.63
C GLN A 7 -17.48 31.20 29.58
N CYS A 8 -18.40 30.89 30.47
CA CYS A 8 -19.01 29.57 30.54
C CYS A 8 -20.09 29.30 29.47
N GLY A 9 -20.70 30.36 28.93
CA GLY A 9 -21.76 30.22 27.94
C GLY A 9 -21.29 30.04 26.50
N LEU A 10 -20.09 30.52 26.19
CA LEU A 10 -19.54 30.44 24.84
C LEU A 10 -18.82 29.13 24.59
N VAL A 11 -18.30 28.48 25.63
CA VAL A 11 -17.58 27.21 25.54
C VAL A 11 -18.53 26.03 25.28
N ILE A 12 -19.79 26.12 25.75
CA ILE A 12 -20.77 25.06 25.58
C ILE A 12 -21.29 25.00 24.12
N PHE A 13 -21.42 26.12 23.43
CA PHE A 13 -21.86 26.15 22.04
C PHE A 13 -20.77 25.76 21.04
N GLN A 14 -19.49 26.02 21.36
CA GLN A 14 -18.38 25.54 20.56
C GLN A 14 -18.10 24.06 20.82
N GLY A 15 -18.48 23.52 21.97
CA GLY A 15 -18.32 22.13 22.34
C GLY A 15 -19.14 21.13 21.50
N LEU A 16 -20.33 21.52 21.05
CA LEU A 16 -21.18 20.65 20.22
C LEU A 16 -20.65 20.55 18.77
N SER A 17 -20.13 21.64 18.22
CA SER A 17 -19.51 21.63 16.90
C SER A 17 -18.19 20.87 16.90
N THR A 18 -17.42 20.98 17.98
CA THR A 18 -16.16 20.27 18.15
C THR A 18 -16.39 18.77 18.37
N PHE A 19 -17.49 18.39 19.04
CA PHE A 19 -17.83 16.98 19.25
C PHE A 19 -18.21 16.26 17.95
N HIS A 20 -18.92 16.93 17.04
CA HIS A 20 -19.19 16.38 15.70
C HIS A 20 -17.92 16.24 14.85
N HIS A 21 -17.01 17.19 14.97
CA HIS A 21 -15.72 17.13 14.26
C HIS A 21 -14.80 16.05 14.81
N VAL A 22 -14.78 15.87 16.13
CA VAL A 22 -13.99 14.83 16.81
C VAL A 22 -14.52 13.42 16.50
N LEU A 23 -15.85 13.25 16.38
CA LEU A 23 -16.45 11.97 15.96
C LEU A 23 -16.11 11.63 14.50
N ARG A 24 -16.11 12.63 13.61
CA ARG A 24 -15.73 12.45 12.21
C ARG A 24 -14.23 12.13 12.07
N ALA A 25 -13.39 12.82 12.82
CA ALA A 25 -11.95 12.53 12.88
C ALA A 25 -11.64 11.14 13.46
N LYS A 26 -12.43 10.65 14.43
CA LYS A 26 -12.29 9.29 14.97
C LYS A 26 -12.68 8.20 13.96
N GLN A 27 -13.65 8.43 13.10
CA GLN A 27 -13.99 7.51 12.00
C GLN A 27 -12.87 7.47 10.95
N ASP A 28 -12.34 8.63 10.58
CA ASP A 28 -11.23 8.74 9.64
C ASP A 28 -9.94 8.13 10.22
N THR A 29 -9.68 8.30 11.51
CA THR A 29 -8.50 7.74 12.18
C THR A 29 -8.56 6.21 12.26
N SER A 30 -9.73 5.61 12.45
CA SER A 30 -9.89 4.15 12.49
C SER A 30 -9.70 3.53 11.10
N THR A 31 -10.14 4.19 10.05
CA THR A 31 -9.91 3.78 8.66
C THR A 31 -8.44 3.96 8.30
N THR A 32 -7.84 5.09 8.64
CA THR A 32 -6.44 5.41 8.39
C THR A 32 -5.49 4.45 9.10
N LEU A 33 -5.79 4.04 10.35
CA LEU A 33 -4.97 3.09 11.09
C LEU A 33 -4.98 1.68 10.47
N LYS A 34 -6.08 1.24 9.86
CA LYS A 34 -6.13 -0.04 9.14
C LYS A 34 -5.23 -0.06 7.91
N GLU A 35 -5.06 1.07 7.26
CA GLU A 35 -4.26 1.20 6.04
C GLU A 35 -2.75 1.14 6.34
N PHE A 36 -2.33 1.52 7.55
CA PHE A 36 -0.92 1.47 7.98
C PHE A 36 -0.52 0.19 8.73
N ILE A 37 -1.39 -0.82 8.77
CA ILE A 37 -1.07 -2.12 9.36
C ILE A 37 -0.83 -3.13 8.24
N MET A 38 0.24 -3.93 8.37
CA MET A 38 0.50 -5.04 7.45
C MET A 38 -0.71 -5.99 7.44
N GLN A 39 -1.33 -6.13 6.31
CA GLN A 39 -2.47 -7.03 6.10
C GLN A 39 -2.00 -8.33 5.47
N THR A 40 -2.60 -9.43 5.87
CA THR A 40 -2.32 -10.76 5.30
C THR A 40 -3.58 -11.28 4.63
N LEU A 41 -3.47 -11.60 3.35
CA LEU A 41 -4.54 -12.21 2.57
C LEU A 41 -4.56 -13.73 2.77
N PRO A 42 -5.69 -14.41 2.50
CA PRO A 42 -5.79 -15.88 2.58
C PRO A 42 -4.75 -16.62 1.73
N SER A 43 -4.28 -16.00 0.66
CA SER A 43 -3.21 -16.52 -0.21
C SER A 43 -1.82 -16.54 0.43
N GLY A 44 -1.65 -15.86 1.58
CA GLY A 44 -0.36 -15.66 2.23
C GLY A 44 0.36 -14.38 1.79
N LEU A 45 -0.16 -13.67 0.79
CA LEU A 45 0.34 -12.35 0.41
C LEU A 45 0.15 -11.38 1.57
N GLN A 46 1.18 -10.62 1.88
CA GLN A 46 1.11 -9.52 2.84
C GLN A 46 1.29 -8.19 2.14
N TYR A 47 0.57 -7.18 2.59
CA TYR A 47 0.72 -5.82 2.06
C TYR A 47 0.45 -4.75 3.10
N ILE A 48 0.99 -3.58 2.85
CA ILE A 48 0.72 -2.37 3.63
C ILE A 48 0.73 -1.16 2.69
N ASP A 49 -0.30 -0.33 2.77
CA ASP A 49 -0.32 0.96 2.09
C ASP A 49 0.49 1.98 2.91
N THR A 50 1.64 2.36 2.40
CA THR A 50 2.49 3.39 3.02
C THR A 50 2.05 4.80 2.62
N ILE A 51 1.46 4.93 1.44
CA ILE A 51 0.78 6.13 0.96
C ILE A 51 -0.52 5.67 0.31
N VAL A 52 -1.64 6.22 0.75
CA VAL A 52 -2.93 6.00 0.11
C VAL A 52 -3.14 7.08 -0.94
N GLY A 53 -3.28 6.65 -2.21
CA GLY A 53 -3.59 7.57 -3.29
C GLY A 53 -5.03 8.08 -3.23
N ASP A 54 -5.30 9.13 -3.96
CA ASP A 54 -6.61 9.77 -4.08
C ASP A 54 -7.22 9.64 -5.49
N GLY A 55 -6.50 9.00 -6.40
CA GLY A 55 -6.93 8.78 -7.78
C GLY A 55 -7.78 7.54 -7.97
N GLU A 56 -7.88 7.07 -9.21
CA GLU A 56 -8.66 5.90 -9.60
C GLU A 56 -8.14 4.62 -8.94
N THR A 57 -9.05 3.73 -8.62
CA THR A 57 -8.72 2.43 -8.00
C THR A 57 -8.42 1.40 -9.09
N ALA A 58 -7.29 0.70 -8.98
CA ALA A 58 -6.90 -0.37 -9.87
C ALA A 58 -7.78 -1.61 -9.66
N THR A 59 -8.39 -2.09 -10.73
CA THR A 59 -9.22 -3.29 -10.75
C THR A 59 -8.77 -4.27 -11.83
N VAL A 60 -9.11 -5.54 -11.67
CA VAL A 60 -8.80 -6.57 -12.64
C VAL A 60 -9.34 -6.21 -14.02
N GLY A 61 -8.51 -6.42 -15.04
CA GLY A 61 -8.82 -6.12 -16.44
C GLY A 61 -8.35 -4.75 -16.93
N GLN A 62 -7.89 -3.89 -16.02
CA GLN A 62 -7.33 -2.58 -16.40
C GLN A 62 -5.83 -2.69 -16.66
N GLU A 63 -5.34 -1.81 -17.51
CA GLU A 63 -3.91 -1.59 -17.67
C GLU A 63 -3.41 -0.62 -16.60
N VAL A 64 -2.31 -1.00 -15.94
CA VAL A 64 -1.74 -0.20 -14.85
C VAL A 64 -0.30 0.14 -15.15
N SER A 65 0.09 1.36 -14.82
CA SER A 65 1.47 1.85 -14.92
C SER A 65 2.02 2.08 -13.52
N VAL A 66 3.17 1.48 -13.22
CA VAL A 66 3.78 1.52 -11.90
C VAL A 66 5.27 1.83 -11.95
N HIS A 67 5.76 2.48 -10.89
CA HIS A 67 7.16 2.35 -10.50
C HIS A 67 7.29 1.33 -9.38
N TYR A 68 8.39 0.60 -9.37
CA TYR A 68 8.66 -0.40 -8.34
C TYR A 68 10.14 -0.55 -8.03
N THR A 69 10.40 -1.05 -6.83
CA THR A 69 11.70 -1.59 -6.43
C THR A 69 11.49 -2.89 -5.70
N GLY A 70 12.27 -3.91 -6.01
CA GLY A 70 12.19 -5.24 -5.43
C GLY A 70 13.47 -5.64 -4.69
N TRP A 71 13.28 -6.26 -3.54
CA TRP A 71 14.33 -6.79 -2.67
C TRP A 71 14.05 -8.24 -2.31
N LEU A 72 15.10 -8.99 -2.07
CA LEU A 72 14.99 -10.24 -1.33
C LEU A 72 14.56 -9.92 0.11
N PHE A 73 13.72 -10.76 0.68
CA PHE A 73 13.24 -10.59 2.05
C PHE A 73 13.56 -11.86 2.85
N ALA A 74 14.33 -11.72 3.91
CA ALA A 74 14.69 -12.81 4.81
C ALA A 74 14.96 -12.26 6.21
N ASP A 75 14.74 -13.08 7.24
CA ASP A 75 14.99 -12.72 8.63
C ASP A 75 14.32 -11.38 9.03
N ASP A 76 13.09 -11.20 8.56
CA ASP A 76 12.29 -9.97 8.75
C ASP A 76 12.97 -8.67 8.26
N GLN A 77 13.86 -8.79 7.28
CA GLN A 77 14.60 -7.65 6.74
C GLN A 77 14.64 -7.65 5.21
N ARG A 78 14.66 -6.45 4.65
CA ARG A 78 15.03 -6.24 3.25
C ARG A 78 16.51 -6.61 3.07
N GLY A 79 16.76 -7.50 2.13
CA GLY A 79 18.10 -7.89 1.71
C GLY A 79 18.52 -7.17 0.44
N ALA A 80 19.17 -7.91 -0.47
CA ALA A 80 19.67 -7.36 -1.72
C ALA A 80 18.52 -6.88 -2.64
N LYS A 81 18.67 -5.67 -3.17
CA LYS A 81 17.85 -5.17 -4.27
C LYS A 81 18.18 -5.96 -5.53
N PHE A 82 17.15 -6.47 -6.22
CA PHE A 82 17.35 -7.25 -7.44
C PHE A 82 16.79 -6.55 -8.69
N ASP A 83 15.86 -5.63 -8.56
CA ASP A 83 15.32 -4.89 -9.69
C ASP A 83 14.64 -3.58 -9.26
N SER A 84 14.63 -2.59 -10.15
CA SER A 84 13.89 -1.34 -9.99
C SER A 84 13.63 -0.68 -11.31
N SER A 85 12.38 -0.26 -11.54
CA SER A 85 12.01 0.57 -12.69
C SER A 85 12.58 1.99 -12.59
N LEU A 86 12.87 2.46 -11.39
CA LEU A 86 13.49 3.75 -11.14
C LEU A 86 14.92 3.80 -11.67
N ASP A 87 15.66 2.70 -11.61
CA ASP A 87 17.03 2.61 -12.14
C ASP A 87 17.05 2.77 -13.67
N ARG A 88 15.95 2.41 -14.34
CA ARG A 88 15.76 2.57 -15.79
C ARG A 88 15.06 3.85 -16.16
N ASN A 89 14.55 4.59 -15.18
CA ASN A 89 13.72 5.78 -15.36
C ASN A 89 12.56 5.54 -16.34
N SER A 90 11.96 4.36 -16.26
CA SER A 90 10.86 3.93 -17.14
C SER A 90 9.83 3.17 -16.33
N PRO A 91 8.59 3.66 -16.25
CA PRO A 91 7.49 2.92 -15.65
C PRO A 91 7.30 1.56 -16.29
N PHE A 92 6.74 0.64 -15.54
CA PHE A 92 6.36 -0.69 -15.99
C PHE A 92 4.85 -0.78 -16.13
N GLU A 93 4.39 -1.26 -17.27
CA GLU A 93 2.97 -1.37 -17.60
C GLU A 93 2.58 -2.83 -17.76
N PHE A 94 1.40 -3.19 -17.25
CA PHE A 94 0.85 -4.53 -17.39
C PHE A 94 -0.67 -4.54 -17.19
N SER A 95 -1.33 -5.53 -17.79
CA SER A 95 -2.76 -5.76 -17.58
C SER A 95 -2.97 -6.51 -16.27
N LEU A 96 -3.66 -5.88 -15.33
CA LEU A 96 -3.87 -6.40 -13.99
C LEU A 96 -4.78 -7.63 -13.98
N GLY A 97 -4.31 -8.71 -13.37
CA GLY A 97 -5.04 -9.97 -13.27
C GLY A 97 -4.93 -10.87 -14.49
N ALA A 98 -4.16 -10.49 -15.52
CA ALA A 98 -4.01 -11.25 -16.76
C ALA A 98 -2.91 -12.33 -16.71
N GLY A 99 -2.21 -12.51 -15.60
CA GLY A 99 -1.09 -13.44 -15.48
C GLY A 99 0.19 -13.00 -16.22
N MET A 100 0.31 -11.72 -16.53
CA MET A 100 1.50 -11.15 -17.18
C MET A 100 2.66 -10.95 -16.21
N VAL A 101 2.36 -10.94 -14.93
CA VAL A 101 3.30 -10.71 -13.82
C VAL A 101 3.17 -11.84 -12.79
N ILE A 102 4.07 -11.89 -11.82
CA ILE A 102 3.96 -12.85 -10.72
C ILE A 102 2.62 -12.69 -9.99
N ARG A 103 2.10 -13.78 -9.48
CA ARG A 103 0.78 -13.83 -8.84
C ARG A 103 0.64 -12.83 -7.68
N GLY A 104 1.70 -12.63 -6.94
CA GLY A 104 1.72 -11.64 -5.86
C GLY A 104 1.45 -10.20 -6.32
N TRP A 105 1.81 -9.86 -7.55
CA TRP A 105 1.48 -8.57 -8.15
C TRP A 105 0.05 -8.50 -8.65
N ASP A 106 -0.40 -9.52 -9.39
CA ASP A 106 -1.78 -9.58 -9.88
C ASP A 106 -2.81 -9.48 -8.75
N GLU A 107 -2.49 -10.05 -7.59
CA GLU A 107 -3.33 -9.96 -6.40
C GLU A 107 -3.06 -8.70 -5.57
N GLY A 108 -1.79 -8.31 -5.43
CA GLY A 108 -1.37 -7.26 -4.52
C GLY A 108 -1.60 -5.83 -5.01
N VAL A 109 -1.62 -5.59 -6.32
CA VAL A 109 -1.86 -4.26 -6.89
C VAL A 109 -3.34 -3.91 -6.96
N GLN A 110 -4.22 -4.92 -6.93
CA GLN A 110 -5.66 -4.68 -6.87
C GLN A 110 -6.02 -3.81 -5.66
N GLY A 111 -6.91 -2.87 -5.89
CA GLY A 111 -7.39 -1.97 -4.83
C GLY A 111 -6.44 -0.81 -4.49
N MET A 112 -5.27 -0.73 -5.11
CA MET A 112 -4.44 0.48 -5.02
C MET A 112 -5.12 1.64 -5.74
N LYS A 113 -4.90 2.85 -5.24
CA LYS A 113 -5.34 4.08 -5.91
C LYS A 113 -4.15 4.79 -6.53
N VAL A 114 -4.38 5.42 -7.68
CA VAL A 114 -3.36 6.24 -8.33
C VAL A 114 -2.81 7.29 -7.37
N GLY A 115 -1.50 7.42 -7.33
CA GLY A 115 -0.76 8.24 -6.37
C GLY A 115 -0.39 7.51 -5.08
N GLY A 116 -0.88 6.29 -4.89
CA GLY A 116 -0.56 5.45 -3.73
C GLY A 116 0.76 4.70 -3.86
N THR A 117 1.31 4.32 -2.72
CA THR A 117 2.48 3.45 -2.61
C THR A 117 2.15 2.31 -1.66
N ARG A 118 2.41 1.08 -2.10
CA ARG A 118 2.14 -0.15 -1.35
C ARG A 118 3.38 -1.00 -1.27
N THR A 119 3.67 -1.52 -0.09
CA THR A 119 4.67 -2.56 0.10
C THR A 119 3.98 -3.92 0.03
N LEU A 120 4.52 -4.82 -0.80
CA LEU A 120 4.06 -6.20 -0.97
C LEU A 120 5.13 -7.15 -0.45
N ARG A 121 4.78 -8.08 0.42
CA ARG A 121 5.61 -9.25 0.75
C ARG A 121 5.00 -10.48 0.14
N ILE A 122 5.75 -11.09 -0.74
CA ILE A 122 5.28 -12.14 -1.64
C ILE A 122 5.98 -13.44 -1.28
N PRO A 123 5.24 -14.46 -0.80
CA PRO A 123 5.82 -15.77 -0.54
C PRO A 123 6.26 -16.44 -1.85
N PRO A 124 7.16 -17.44 -1.80
CA PRO A 124 7.72 -18.05 -2.99
C PRO A 124 6.69 -18.60 -3.98
N ASP A 125 5.61 -19.20 -3.50
CA ASP A 125 4.55 -19.76 -4.33
C ASP A 125 3.73 -18.73 -5.11
N MET A 126 3.80 -17.48 -4.71
CA MET A 126 3.20 -16.33 -5.41
C MET A 126 4.23 -15.49 -6.17
N GLY A 127 5.49 -15.84 -6.07
CA GLY A 127 6.63 -15.22 -6.75
C GLY A 127 7.26 -16.14 -7.78
N TYR A 128 8.54 -16.41 -7.62
CA TYR A 128 9.32 -17.23 -8.57
C TYR A 128 9.53 -18.68 -8.13
N GLY A 129 8.96 -19.09 -7.00
CA GLY A 129 8.91 -20.46 -6.53
C GLY A 129 10.26 -21.13 -6.34
N ALA A 130 10.26 -22.45 -6.56
CA ALA A 130 11.45 -23.30 -6.41
C ALA A 130 12.52 -23.07 -7.49
N ARG A 131 12.20 -22.38 -8.57
CA ARG A 131 13.15 -22.08 -9.66
C ARG A 131 13.96 -20.83 -9.41
N GLY A 132 13.41 -19.85 -8.68
CA GLY A 132 13.99 -18.51 -8.64
C GLY A 132 13.96 -17.83 -10.02
N ALA A 133 14.76 -16.82 -10.22
CA ALA A 133 14.84 -16.10 -11.49
C ALA A 133 16.23 -15.51 -11.74
N GLY A 134 16.76 -15.75 -12.94
CA GLY A 134 17.88 -15.03 -13.53
C GLY A 134 19.18 -14.96 -12.71
N GLY A 135 19.39 -15.86 -11.76
CA GLY A 135 20.57 -15.84 -10.88
C GLY A 135 20.55 -14.74 -9.80
N VAL A 136 19.54 -13.87 -9.80
CA VAL A 136 19.40 -12.79 -8.81
C VAL A 136 18.34 -13.11 -7.75
N ILE A 137 17.37 -13.95 -8.07
CA ILE A 137 16.35 -14.44 -7.14
C ILE A 137 16.60 -15.94 -6.90
N PRO A 138 17.04 -16.31 -5.68
CA PRO A 138 17.30 -17.72 -5.35
C PRO A 138 16.00 -18.53 -5.30
N PRO A 139 16.11 -19.88 -5.33
CA PRO A 139 14.96 -20.75 -5.09
C PRO A 139 14.29 -20.47 -3.74
N ASN A 140 12.96 -20.54 -3.74
CA ASN A 140 12.14 -20.38 -2.54
C ASN A 140 12.34 -19.04 -1.81
N ALA A 141 12.62 -17.97 -2.55
CA ALA A 141 12.78 -16.65 -1.98
C ALA A 141 11.45 -15.98 -1.70
N THR A 142 11.33 -15.40 -0.52
CA THR A 142 10.33 -14.37 -0.23
C THR A 142 10.82 -13.04 -0.76
N LEU A 143 9.92 -12.29 -1.39
CA LEU A 143 10.24 -11.02 -2.03
C LEU A 143 9.50 -9.89 -1.33
N GLU A 144 10.14 -8.74 -1.26
CA GLU A 144 9.46 -7.50 -0.87
C GLU A 144 9.55 -6.49 -2.02
N PHE A 145 8.42 -5.93 -2.40
CA PHE A 145 8.35 -4.87 -3.40
C PHE A 145 7.72 -3.63 -2.80
N GLU A 146 8.25 -2.49 -3.15
CA GLU A 146 7.58 -1.22 -3.01
C GLU A 146 7.05 -0.82 -4.38
N VAL A 147 5.74 -0.64 -4.49
CA VAL A 147 5.03 -0.37 -5.74
C VAL A 147 4.30 0.95 -5.62
N GLN A 148 4.55 1.85 -6.55
CA GLN A 148 3.85 3.12 -6.69
C GLN A 148 2.96 3.07 -7.93
N LEU A 149 1.66 3.25 -7.76
CA LEU A 149 0.70 3.28 -8.87
C LEU A 149 0.65 4.69 -9.48
N LEU A 150 0.98 4.78 -10.76
CA LEU A 150 1.07 6.04 -11.49
C LEU A 150 -0.18 6.34 -12.31
N ALA A 151 -0.72 5.32 -12.98
CA ALA A 151 -1.89 5.46 -13.85
C ALA A 151 -2.67 4.15 -13.94
N VAL A 152 -3.94 4.28 -14.30
CA VAL A 152 -4.89 3.20 -14.60
C VAL A 152 -5.61 3.56 -15.89
N GLU A 153 -5.74 2.60 -16.84
CA GLU A 153 -6.44 2.75 -18.12
C GLU A 153 -7.43 1.59 -18.37
#